data_f16ae99668fad5bcb0dcdccd0a2fa188
#
_entry.id   f16ae99668fad5bcb0dcdccd0a2fa188
#
_cell.length_a   1.000
_cell.length_b   1.000
_cell.length_c   1.000
_cell.angle_alpha   90.00
_cell.angle_beta   90.00
_cell.angle_gamma   90.00
#
_symmetry.space_group_name_H-M   'P 1'
#
loop_
_entity.id
_entity.type
_entity.pdbx_description
1 polymer ?
#
loop_
_entity_poly.entity_id
_entity_poly.type
_entity_poly.pdbx_seq_one_letter_code
_entity_poly.pdbx_strand_id
1 'polypeptide(L)'
;MKRILQAALAQFGLRLIRIANIPKDGLTCFFEAIQRTGFTPRHIVDVGANRGNWTRSAIRFFPEAQYTLVEPQDHLKVHVQDLLALGYKIRWVNAAAGDKAGVLPFTIASRDHSSTLALTEEEARASGTQQILMNVVTLDELVSSSSEPLPDMVKVDAERFDLKVLAGASGLMGKTDIFLAEGFVCGPYENSVLEVMKYMAGAGYKLIDITSLERSPKHGVLWLCELAFLREGSPLLEKVDCFE
;
A
#
# COMPACT_ATOMS: atom_id res chain seq x y z
N MET A 1 -42.74 -10.36 -4.32
CA MET A 1 -41.94 -10.49 -3.10
C MET A 1 -40.69 -9.57 -3.11
N LYS A 2 -39.77 -9.62 -4.09
CA LYS A 2 -38.54 -8.78 -4.16
C LYS A 2 -38.81 -7.26 -4.16
N ARG A 3 -39.84 -6.77 -4.90
CA ARG A 3 -40.22 -5.36 -4.97
C ARG A 3 -40.79 -4.83 -3.64
N ILE A 4 -41.54 -5.65 -2.91
CA ILE A 4 -42.14 -5.27 -1.63
C ILE A 4 -41.03 -5.17 -0.55
N LEU A 5 -40.12 -6.13 -0.54
CA LEU A 5 -38.96 -6.10 0.35
C LEU A 5 -38.03 -4.89 0.07
N GLN A 6 -37.86 -4.55 -1.21
CA GLN A 6 -37.04 -3.40 -1.60
C GLN A 6 -37.70 -2.07 -1.20
N ALA A 7 -39.03 -1.95 -1.30
CA ALA A 7 -39.77 -0.78 -0.85
C ALA A 7 -39.72 -0.61 0.69
N ALA A 8 -39.86 -1.70 1.43
CA ALA A 8 -39.72 -1.70 2.88
C ALA A 8 -38.30 -1.28 3.34
N LEU A 9 -37.27 -1.83 2.70
CA LEU A 9 -35.86 -1.48 3.01
C LEU A 9 -35.55 -0.02 2.66
N ALA A 10 -36.14 0.53 1.60
CA ALA A 10 -35.91 1.91 1.19
C ALA A 10 -36.38 2.93 2.24
N GLN A 11 -37.38 2.59 3.05
CA GLN A 11 -37.86 3.46 4.15
C GLN A 11 -36.77 3.61 5.25
N PHE A 12 -35.84 2.68 5.35
CA PHE A 12 -34.71 2.71 6.27
C PHE A 12 -33.39 3.11 5.59
N GLY A 13 -33.45 3.66 4.36
CA GLY A 13 -32.24 4.01 3.60
C GLY A 13 -31.44 2.79 3.10
N LEU A 14 -32.04 1.59 3.13
CA LEU A 14 -31.40 0.33 2.74
C LEU A 14 -31.83 -0.09 1.33
N ARG A 15 -30.91 -0.72 0.59
CA ARG A 15 -31.17 -1.26 -0.74
C ARG A 15 -30.69 -2.70 -0.84
N LEU A 16 -31.54 -3.58 -1.36
CA LEU A 16 -31.15 -4.96 -1.66
C LEU A 16 -30.46 -4.98 -3.04
N ILE A 17 -29.17 -5.31 -3.07
CA ILE A 17 -28.40 -5.56 -4.29
C ILE A 17 -27.95 -7.02 -4.33
N ARG A 18 -27.84 -7.58 -5.54
CA ARG A 18 -27.17 -8.87 -5.70
C ARG A 18 -25.67 -8.70 -5.40
N ILE A 19 -25.06 -9.68 -4.76
CA ILE A 19 -23.62 -9.67 -4.46
C ILE A 19 -22.79 -9.41 -5.73
N ALA A 20 -23.20 -9.99 -6.87
CA ALA A 20 -22.56 -9.77 -8.17
C ALA A 20 -22.64 -8.31 -8.69
N ASN A 21 -23.51 -7.48 -8.10
CA ASN A 21 -23.71 -6.07 -8.51
C ASN A 21 -23.13 -5.09 -7.46
N ILE A 22 -22.44 -5.58 -6.43
CA ILE A 22 -21.70 -4.74 -5.51
C ILE A 22 -20.47 -4.24 -6.28
N PRO A 23 -20.27 -2.91 -6.39
CA PRO A 23 -19.05 -2.40 -6.99
C PRO A 23 -17.83 -2.96 -6.24
N LYS A 24 -16.86 -3.50 -6.97
CA LYS A 24 -15.59 -3.90 -6.40
C LYS A 24 -14.79 -2.62 -6.10
N ASP A 25 -14.00 -2.65 -5.04
CA ASP A 25 -13.02 -1.61 -4.80
C ASP A 25 -11.90 -1.65 -5.86
N GLY A 26 -11.19 -0.53 -6.02
CA GLY A 26 -10.16 -0.40 -7.05
C GLY A 26 -9.04 -1.41 -6.89
N LEU A 27 -8.61 -1.70 -5.65
CA LEU A 27 -7.55 -2.67 -5.37
C LEU A 27 -7.95 -4.09 -5.80
N THR A 28 -9.20 -4.50 -5.53
CA THR A 28 -9.73 -5.79 -6.00
C THR A 28 -9.76 -5.84 -7.53
N CYS A 29 -10.20 -4.76 -8.20
CA CYS A 29 -10.20 -4.68 -9.67
C CYS A 29 -8.78 -4.81 -10.23
N PHE A 30 -7.82 -4.11 -9.63
CA PHE A 30 -6.41 -4.14 -10.01
C PHE A 30 -5.83 -5.55 -9.89
N PHE A 31 -6.00 -6.22 -8.74
CA PHE A 31 -5.48 -7.56 -8.55
C PHE A 31 -6.09 -8.58 -9.53
N GLU A 32 -7.39 -8.48 -9.81
CA GLU A 32 -8.03 -9.32 -10.84
C GLU A 32 -7.45 -9.05 -12.24
N ALA A 33 -7.21 -7.78 -12.58
CA ALA A 33 -6.65 -7.41 -13.87
C ALA A 33 -5.24 -7.96 -14.04
N ILE A 34 -4.37 -7.73 -13.06
CA ILE A 34 -2.98 -8.20 -13.09
C ILE A 34 -2.91 -9.74 -13.08
N GLN A 35 -3.77 -10.42 -12.31
CA GLN A 35 -3.84 -11.89 -12.34
C GLN A 35 -4.22 -12.42 -13.73
N ARG A 36 -5.12 -11.74 -14.44
CA ARG A 36 -5.48 -12.12 -15.84
C ARG A 36 -4.33 -11.97 -16.82
N THR A 37 -3.36 -11.09 -16.56
CA THR A 37 -2.14 -10.99 -17.38
C THR A 37 -1.17 -12.16 -17.13
N GLY A 38 -1.47 -13.03 -16.16
CA GLY A 38 -0.63 -14.15 -15.74
C GLY A 38 0.44 -13.75 -14.72
N PHE A 39 0.28 -12.63 -14.04
CA PHE A 39 1.17 -12.24 -12.94
C PHE A 39 1.07 -13.22 -11.79
N THR A 40 2.19 -13.83 -11.42
CA THR A 40 2.31 -14.84 -10.35
C THR A 40 3.50 -14.47 -9.47
N PRO A 41 3.33 -13.52 -8.54
CA PRO A 41 4.44 -13.05 -7.71
C PRO A 41 4.92 -14.16 -6.76
N ARG A 42 6.23 -14.24 -6.58
CA ARG A 42 6.88 -15.12 -5.60
C ARG A 42 7.05 -14.41 -4.26
N HIS A 43 7.28 -13.09 -4.30
CA HIS A 43 7.49 -12.27 -3.12
C HIS A 43 6.81 -10.92 -3.28
N ILE A 44 6.10 -10.51 -2.24
CA ILE A 44 5.41 -9.23 -2.12
C ILE A 44 5.89 -8.54 -0.83
N VAL A 45 6.25 -7.27 -0.92
CA VAL A 45 6.60 -6.44 0.24
C VAL A 45 5.47 -5.43 0.49
N ASP A 46 4.96 -5.40 1.71
CA ASP A 46 3.92 -4.47 2.18
C ASP A 46 4.56 -3.53 3.23
N VAL A 47 4.90 -2.31 2.83
CA VAL A 47 5.44 -1.27 3.71
C VAL A 47 4.29 -0.46 4.29
N GLY A 48 4.32 -0.26 5.62
CA GLY A 48 3.19 0.27 6.36
C GLY A 48 2.06 -0.74 6.43
N ALA A 49 2.40 -1.99 6.75
CA ALA A 49 1.44 -3.09 6.72
C ALA A 49 0.30 -2.93 7.73
N ASN A 50 0.49 -2.12 8.78
CA ASN A 50 -0.50 -1.84 9.80
C ASN A 50 -1.14 -3.15 10.33
N ARG A 51 -2.46 -3.31 10.24
CA ARG A 51 -3.20 -4.52 10.64
C ARG A 51 -3.24 -5.60 9.57
N GLY A 52 -2.48 -5.45 8.48
CA GLY A 52 -2.40 -6.41 7.37
C GLY A 52 -3.63 -6.41 6.46
N ASN A 53 -4.40 -5.34 6.40
CA ASN A 53 -5.62 -5.29 5.60
C ASN A 53 -5.30 -5.37 4.09
N TRP A 54 -4.30 -4.63 3.62
CA TRP A 54 -3.85 -4.70 2.24
C TRP A 54 -3.29 -6.09 1.91
N THR A 55 -2.43 -6.63 2.77
CA THR A 55 -1.90 -8.00 2.64
C THR A 55 -3.03 -9.04 2.55
N ARG A 56 -4.10 -8.92 3.36
CA ARG A 56 -5.27 -9.83 3.28
C ARG A 56 -5.96 -9.77 1.93
N SER A 57 -6.05 -8.58 1.36
CA SER A 57 -6.60 -8.40 0.01
C SER A 57 -5.71 -9.08 -1.02
N ALA A 58 -4.38 -8.90 -0.95
CA ALA A 58 -3.41 -9.50 -1.86
C ALA A 58 -3.37 -11.04 -1.77
N ILE A 59 -3.42 -11.62 -0.56
CA ILE A 59 -3.41 -13.07 -0.34
C ILE A 59 -4.59 -13.77 -1.05
N ARG A 60 -5.74 -13.13 -1.18
CA ARG A 60 -6.89 -13.71 -1.89
C ARG A 60 -6.60 -14.01 -3.36
N PHE A 61 -5.65 -13.28 -3.95
CA PHE A 61 -5.26 -13.41 -5.36
C PHE A 61 -3.92 -14.13 -5.52
N PHE A 62 -3.01 -13.98 -4.55
CA PHE A 62 -1.65 -14.50 -4.60
C PHE A 62 -1.31 -15.31 -3.33
N PRO A 63 -2.07 -16.38 -3.03
CA PRO A 63 -1.91 -17.14 -1.78
C PRO A 63 -0.56 -17.87 -1.66
N GLU A 64 0.11 -18.14 -2.79
CA GLU A 64 1.40 -18.86 -2.82
C GLU A 64 2.60 -17.94 -2.63
N ALA A 65 2.40 -16.61 -2.74
CA ALA A 65 3.47 -15.64 -2.58
C ALA A 65 4.00 -15.64 -1.14
N GLN A 66 5.26 -15.28 -1.01
CA GLN A 66 5.86 -14.85 0.25
C GLN A 66 5.52 -13.39 0.51
N TYR A 67 5.29 -13.03 1.77
CA TYR A 67 4.95 -11.66 2.16
C TYR A 67 5.94 -11.16 3.21
N THR A 68 6.57 -10.01 2.96
CA THR A 68 7.33 -9.28 3.97
C THR A 68 6.55 -8.03 4.36
N LEU A 69 6.09 -7.99 5.60
CA LEU A 69 5.33 -6.89 6.17
C LEU A 69 6.27 -6.03 7.01
N VAL A 70 6.44 -4.78 6.61
CA VAL A 70 7.27 -3.79 7.33
C VAL A 70 6.33 -2.84 8.06
N GLU A 71 6.39 -2.87 9.40
CA GLU A 71 5.51 -2.07 10.25
C GLU A 71 6.23 -1.68 11.54
N PRO A 72 6.38 -0.37 11.82
CA PRO A 72 7.06 0.10 13.02
C PRO A 72 6.30 -0.19 14.32
N GLN A 73 4.99 -0.31 14.30
CA GLN A 73 4.14 -0.52 15.46
C GLN A 73 3.99 -2.02 15.77
N ASP A 74 4.95 -2.60 16.52
CA ASP A 74 5.01 -4.07 16.77
C ASP A 74 3.74 -4.63 17.43
N HIS A 75 3.01 -3.84 18.20
CA HIS A 75 1.75 -4.27 18.81
C HIS A 75 0.68 -4.64 17.77
N LEU A 76 0.79 -4.15 16.53
CA LEU A 76 -0.14 -4.48 15.44
C LEU A 76 0.07 -5.89 14.86
N LYS A 77 1.22 -6.52 15.14
CA LYS A 77 1.51 -7.90 14.73
C LYS A 77 0.44 -8.90 15.14
N VAL A 78 -0.23 -8.65 16.25
CA VAL A 78 -1.34 -9.50 16.74
C VAL A 78 -2.45 -9.66 15.69
N HIS A 79 -2.66 -8.64 14.85
CA HIS A 79 -3.70 -8.64 13.84
C HIS A 79 -3.40 -9.51 12.59
N VAL A 80 -2.17 -10.02 12.44
CA VAL A 80 -1.79 -10.92 11.33
C VAL A 80 -1.52 -12.35 11.78
N GLN A 81 -1.71 -12.66 13.08
CA GLN A 81 -1.46 -13.98 13.65
C GLN A 81 -2.36 -15.07 13.04
N ASP A 82 -3.59 -14.73 12.68
CA ASP A 82 -4.51 -15.66 12.00
C ASP A 82 -3.99 -16.04 10.60
N LEU A 83 -3.36 -15.14 9.86
CA LEU A 83 -2.74 -15.43 8.56
C LEU A 83 -1.56 -16.41 8.74
N LEU A 84 -0.74 -16.20 9.77
CA LEU A 84 0.33 -17.13 10.13
C LEU A 84 -0.22 -18.50 10.52
N ALA A 85 -1.29 -18.54 11.30
CA ALA A 85 -1.95 -19.79 11.71
C ALA A 85 -2.55 -20.56 10.53
N LEU A 86 -2.97 -19.86 9.47
CA LEU A 86 -3.46 -20.44 8.22
C LEU A 86 -2.33 -20.95 7.31
N GLY A 87 -1.05 -20.75 7.68
CA GLY A 87 0.11 -21.26 6.97
C GLY A 87 0.64 -20.36 5.85
N TYR A 88 0.18 -19.12 5.72
CA TYR A 88 0.74 -18.18 4.77
C TYR A 88 2.19 -17.83 5.13
N LYS A 89 3.03 -17.66 4.10
CA LYS A 89 4.46 -17.34 4.24
C LYS A 89 4.63 -15.85 4.52
N ILE A 90 4.55 -15.45 5.78
CA ILE A 90 4.62 -14.05 6.22
C ILE A 90 5.84 -13.84 7.11
N ARG A 91 6.66 -12.85 6.77
CA ARG A 91 7.70 -12.29 7.62
C ARG A 91 7.27 -10.91 8.11
N TRP A 92 7.19 -10.72 9.42
CA TRP A 92 6.97 -9.43 10.04
C TRP A 92 8.30 -8.77 10.39
N VAL A 93 8.48 -7.52 9.96
CA VAL A 93 9.67 -6.71 10.23
C VAL A 93 9.25 -5.50 11.04
N ASN A 94 9.65 -5.47 12.31
CA ASN A 94 9.37 -4.34 13.20
C ASN A 94 10.39 -3.22 12.95
N ALA A 95 10.13 -2.42 11.94
CA ALA A 95 10.93 -1.26 11.55
C ALA A 95 10.06 -0.31 10.73
N ALA A 96 10.46 0.95 10.67
CA ALA A 96 10.01 1.86 9.62
C ALA A 96 10.89 1.69 8.36
N ALA A 97 10.41 2.15 7.21
CA ALA A 97 11.19 2.18 5.98
C ALA A 97 11.56 3.62 5.59
N GLY A 98 12.71 3.81 4.95
CA GLY A 98 13.16 5.13 4.51
C GLY A 98 14.30 5.07 3.50
N ASP A 99 14.90 6.23 3.19
CA ASP A 99 16.00 6.37 2.23
C ASP A 99 17.37 5.99 2.81
N LYS A 100 17.47 5.91 4.14
CA LYS A 100 18.71 5.53 4.87
C LYS A 100 18.37 4.70 6.08
N ALA A 101 19.13 3.65 6.32
CA ALA A 101 19.05 2.87 7.54
C ALA A 101 19.56 3.67 8.74
N GLY A 102 18.98 3.43 9.90
CA GLY A 102 19.37 4.12 11.13
C GLY A 102 18.28 4.09 12.19
N VAL A 103 18.29 5.10 13.04
CA VAL A 103 17.27 5.29 14.08
C VAL A 103 16.75 6.72 13.96
N LEU A 104 15.45 6.86 13.76
CA LEU A 104 14.78 8.15 13.59
C LEU A 104 13.62 8.31 14.58
N PRO A 105 13.24 9.57 14.92
CA PRO A 105 12.02 9.84 15.67
C PRO A 105 10.80 9.43 14.85
N PHE A 106 9.98 8.55 15.41
CA PHE A 106 8.72 8.10 14.83
C PHE A 106 7.55 8.64 15.66
N THR A 107 6.66 9.35 15.02
CA THR A 107 5.49 9.98 15.66
C THR A 107 4.36 8.98 15.74
N ILE A 108 3.91 8.69 16.96
CA ILE A 108 2.75 7.84 17.21
C ILE A 108 1.50 8.72 17.21
N ALA A 109 0.64 8.52 16.24
CA ALA A 109 -0.65 9.19 16.18
C ALA A 109 -1.71 8.44 17.02
N SER A 110 -2.77 9.13 17.37
CA SER A 110 -3.93 8.53 18.05
C SER A 110 -4.68 7.50 17.19
N ARG A 111 -4.45 7.54 15.87
CA ARG A 111 -4.94 6.57 14.89
C ARG A 111 -3.75 5.77 14.39
N ASP A 112 -3.82 4.44 14.44
CA ASP A 112 -2.73 3.55 14.03
C ASP A 112 -2.22 3.81 12.59
N HIS A 113 -3.11 4.23 11.70
CA HIS A 113 -2.84 4.51 10.28
C HIS A 113 -2.38 5.94 9.98
N SER A 114 -1.97 6.70 10.97
CA SER A 114 -1.48 8.09 10.79
C SER A 114 -0.15 8.33 11.48
N SER A 115 0.51 7.24 11.91
CA SER A 115 1.83 7.30 12.55
C SER A 115 2.92 7.39 11.49
N THR A 116 3.92 8.30 11.68
CA THR A 116 4.83 8.68 10.57
C THR A 116 6.23 9.08 11.05
N LEU A 117 7.22 8.96 10.17
CA LEU A 117 8.54 9.59 10.28
C LEU A 117 8.58 11.03 9.77
N ALA A 118 7.53 11.51 9.11
CA ALA A 118 7.55 12.78 8.39
C ALA A 118 7.42 14.02 9.28
N LEU A 119 7.07 13.89 10.56
CA LEU A 119 6.95 15.03 11.48
C LEU A 119 8.27 15.34 12.17
N THR A 120 8.63 16.62 12.19
CA THR A 120 9.70 17.14 13.03
C THR A 120 9.30 17.06 14.52
N GLU A 121 10.29 17.17 15.40
CA GLU A 121 10.05 17.18 16.85
C GLU A 121 9.15 18.36 17.29
N GLU A 122 9.30 19.51 16.63
CA GLU A 122 8.49 20.70 16.88
C GLU A 122 7.03 20.49 16.45
N GLU A 123 6.79 19.93 15.27
CA GLU A 123 5.44 19.61 14.77
C GLU A 123 4.75 18.55 15.63
N ALA A 124 5.47 17.52 16.05
CA ALA A 124 4.95 16.49 16.95
C ALA A 124 4.56 17.10 18.31
N ARG A 125 5.40 17.96 18.87
CA ARG A 125 5.11 18.68 20.11
C ARG A 125 3.91 19.61 19.98
N ALA A 126 3.82 20.34 18.86
CA ALA A 126 2.70 21.26 18.58
C ALA A 126 1.36 20.51 18.42
N SER A 127 1.40 19.31 17.88
CA SER A 127 0.20 18.43 17.73
C SER A 127 -0.11 17.62 19.00
N GLY A 128 0.73 17.68 20.03
CA GLY A 128 0.57 16.89 21.25
C GLY A 128 0.76 15.39 21.06
N THR A 129 1.50 14.98 20.02
CA THR A 129 1.77 13.56 19.73
C THR A 129 3.11 13.14 20.34
N GLN A 130 3.19 11.84 20.67
CA GLN A 130 4.41 11.24 21.19
C GLN A 130 5.33 10.81 20.06
N GLN A 131 6.65 11.02 20.24
CA GLN A 131 7.67 10.42 19.40
C GLN A 131 8.45 9.37 20.17
N ILE A 132 8.81 8.29 19.48
CA ILE A 132 9.73 7.25 19.95
C ILE A 132 10.87 7.09 18.95
N LEU A 133 12.00 6.58 19.42
CA LEU A 133 13.08 6.20 18.51
C LEU A 133 12.73 4.86 17.84
N MET A 134 12.77 4.83 16.52
CA MET A 134 12.40 3.66 15.71
C MET A 134 13.54 3.30 14.76
N ASN A 135 13.81 2.00 14.63
CA ASN A 135 14.71 1.49 13.62
C ASN A 135 14.12 1.75 12.22
N VAL A 136 14.95 2.28 11.35
CA VAL A 136 14.62 2.52 9.94
C VAL A 136 15.51 1.62 9.09
N VAL A 137 14.90 0.94 8.12
CA VAL A 137 15.58 0.10 7.13
C VAL A 137 15.37 0.69 5.74
N THR A 138 16.31 0.47 4.83
CA THR A 138 16.05 0.66 3.41
C THR A 138 15.46 -0.64 2.83
N LEU A 139 14.65 -0.55 1.79
CA LEU A 139 14.14 -1.76 1.13
C LEU A 139 15.27 -2.53 0.45
N ASP A 140 16.31 -1.84 -0.04
CA ASP A 140 17.50 -2.45 -0.62
C ASP A 140 18.24 -3.34 0.40
N GLU A 141 18.47 -2.85 1.63
CA GLU A 141 19.08 -3.63 2.70
C GLU A 141 18.19 -4.74 3.20
N LEU A 142 16.90 -4.48 3.36
CA LEU A 142 15.91 -5.45 3.80
C LEU A 142 15.86 -6.68 2.89
N VAL A 143 15.90 -6.45 1.58
CA VAL A 143 15.88 -7.51 0.57
C VAL A 143 17.25 -8.19 0.46
N SER A 144 18.35 -7.42 0.39
CA SER A 144 19.69 -7.99 0.22
C SER A 144 20.17 -8.80 1.43
N SER A 145 19.68 -8.49 2.64
CA SER A 145 20.01 -9.22 3.87
C SER A 145 19.15 -10.47 4.09
N SER A 146 18.16 -10.71 3.25
CA SER A 146 17.25 -11.85 3.37
C SER A 146 17.61 -12.96 2.38
N SER A 147 17.13 -14.19 2.66
CA SER A 147 17.14 -15.30 1.70
C SER A 147 15.91 -15.33 0.78
N GLU A 148 15.04 -14.35 0.91
CA GLU A 148 13.82 -14.25 0.11
C GLU A 148 14.16 -13.81 -1.33
N PRO A 149 13.37 -14.23 -2.32
CA PRO A 149 13.56 -13.75 -3.69
C PRO A 149 13.38 -12.23 -3.77
N LEU A 150 13.90 -11.61 -4.82
CA LEU A 150 13.57 -10.21 -5.12
C LEU A 150 12.05 -10.05 -5.18
N PRO A 151 11.49 -8.97 -4.62
CA PRO A 151 10.05 -8.75 -4.66
C PRO A 151 9.58 -8.48 -6.09
N ASP A 152 8.53 -9.18 -6.48
CA ASP A 152 7.85 -8.97 -7.76
C ASP A 152 6.84 -7.81 -7.65
N MET A 153 6.37 -7.53 -6.42
CA MET A 153 5.48 -6.40 -6.10
C MET A 153 5.88 -5.77 -4.77
N VAL A 154 5.85 -4.44 -4.72
CA VAL A 154 6.07 -3.64 -3.50
C VAL A 154 4.94 -2.63 -3.34
N LYS A 155 4.28 -2.63 -2.18
CA LYS A 155 3.36 -1.58 -1.77
C LYS A 155 4.07 -0.67 -0.77
N VAL A 156 3.92 0.63 -0.94
CA VAL A 156 4.46 1.67 -0.06
C VAL A 156 3.30 2.55 0.42
N ASP A 157 3.14 2.61 1.73
CA ASP A 157 2.19 3.46 2.43
C ASP A 157 2.84 3.81 3.78
N ALA A 158 3.68 4.83 3.73
CA ALA A 158 4.53 5.25 4.84
C ALA A 158 4.08 6.61 5.42
N GLU A 159 2.81 6.94 5.26
CA GLU A 159 2.18 8.12 5.85
C GLU A 159 3.02 9.39 5.63
N ARG A 160 3.12 9.80 4.36
CA ARG A 160 3.88 10.96 3.87
C ARG A 160 5.39 10.76 3.72
N PHE A 161 5.92 9.55 4.02
CA PHE A 161 7.34 9.24 3.87
C PHE A 161 7.64 8.40 2.63
N ASP A 162 6.65 8.20 1.76
CA ASP A 162 6.65 7.27 0.62
C ASP A 162 7.79 7.51 -0.36
N LEU A 163 8.06 8.78 -0.74
CA LEU A 163 9.18 9.11 -1.63
C LEU A 163 10.54 8.75 -1.02
N LYS A 164 10.68 8.83 0.31
CA LYS A 164 11.89 8.40 1.02
C LYS A 164 12.04 6.88 0.99
N VAL A 165 10.92 6.15 1.16
CA VAL A 165 10.90 4.68 1.04
C VAL A 165 11.26 4.26 -0.38
N LEU A 166 10.68 4.89 -1.40
CA LEU A 166 11.01 4.64 -2.81
C LEU A 166 12.49 4.93 -3.12
N ALA A 167 13.06 5.99 -2.55
CA ALA A 167 14.49 6.29 -2.67
C ALA A 167 15.37 5.20 -2.03
N GLY A 168 14.93 4.61 -0.91
CA GLY A 168 15.58 3.46 -0.26
C GLY A 168 15.37 2.12 -0.95
N ALA A 169 14.66 2.11 -2.07
CA ALA A 169 14.40 0.95 -2.93
C ALA A 169 15.09 1.08 -4.30
N SER A 170 16.12 1.93 -4.42
CA SER A 170 16.77 2.22 -5.69
C SER A 170 17.36 0.99 -6.38
N GLY A 171 17.85 0.03 -5.62
CA GLY A 171 18.36 -1.25 -6.11
C GLY A 171 17.28 -2.23 -6.59
N LEU A 172 16.01 -1.99 -6.27
CA LEU A 172 14.85 -2.75 -6.73
C LEU A 172 14.28 -2.15 -8.04
N MET A 173 14.56 -0.86 -8.31
CA MET A 173 14.10 -0.22 -9.54
C MET A 173 14.64 -0.93 -10.78
N GLY A 174 13.76 -1.13 -11.77
CA GLY A 174 14.06 -1.90 -12.97
C GLY A 174 14.07 -3.43 -12.80
N LYS A 175 13.87 -3.95 -11.57
CA LYS A 175 13.84 -5.39 -11.25
C LYS A 175 12.48 -5.84 -10.72
N THR A 176 11.87 -5.07 -9.84
CA THR A 176 10.50 -5.29 -9.35
C THR A 176 9.51 -4.88 -10.43
N ASP A 177 8.53 -5.74 -10.74
CA ASP A 177 7.58 -5.44 -11.81
C ASP A 177 6.55 -4.39 -11.40
N ILE A 178 6.03 -4.45 -10.17
CA ILE A 178 4.93 -3.60 -9.72
C ILE A 178 5.29 -2.86 -8.44
N PHE A 179 5.04 -1.54 -8.45
CA PHE A 179 5.01 -0.71 -7.25
C PHE A 179 3.62 -0.11 -7.07
N LEU A 180 3.12 -0.12 -5.83
CA LEU A 180 2.00 0.70 -5.42
C LEU A 180 2.53 1.73 -4.42
N ALA A 181 2.11 2.99 -4.56
CA ALA A 181 2.52 4.05 -3.66
C ALA A 181 1.41 5.08 -3.49
N GLU A 182 1.33 5.67 -2.30
CA GLU A 182 0.37 6.73 -2.04
C GLU A 182 0.87 8.10 -2.52
N GLY A 183 -0.08 8.92 -2.97
CA GLY A 183 0.17 10.29 -3.36
C GLY A 183 -0.96 11.22 -2.95
N PHE A 184 -0.61 12.37 -2.37
CA PHE A 184 -1.59 13.39 -2.02
C PHE A 184 -2.00 14.21 -3.25
N VAL A 185 -3.30 14.37 -3.45
CA VAL A 185 -3.86 15.17 -4.56
C VAL A 185 -3.82 16.65 -4.22
N CYS A 186 -4.07 16.99 -2.96
CA CYS A 186 -4.05 18.37 -2.49
C CYS A 186 -3.35 18.47 -1.13
N GLY A 187 -2.82 19.66 -0.85
CA GLY A 187 -2.09 19.95 0.39
C GLY A 187 -0.59 20.15 0.17
N PRO A 188 0.09 20.68 1.16
CA PRO A 188 1.51 21.03 1.09
C PRO A 188 2.41 19.83 1.43
N TYR A 189 2.15 18.66 0.83
CA TYR A 189 2.88 17.42 1.11
C TYR A 189 3.92 17.15 0.03
N GLU A 190 5.11 16.68 0.45
CA GLU A 190 6.22 16.35 -0.47
C GLU A 190 5.85 15.19 -1.40
N ASN A 191 5.15 14.16 -0.88
CA ASN A 191 4.67 13.02 -1.66
C ASN A 191 3.32 13.33 -2.36
N SER A 192 3.24 14.44 -3.09
CA SER A 192 2.08 14.68 -3.96
C SER A 192 2.01 13.65 -5.08
N VAL A 193 0.79 13.39 -5.60
CA VAL A 193 0.58 12.53 -6.79
C VAL A 193 1.56 12.89 -7.89
N LEU A 194 1.77 14.18 -8.15
CA LEU A 194 2.68 14.65 -9.20
C LEU A 194 4.14 14.23 -8.93
N GLU A 195 4.63 14.38 -7.71
CA GLU A 195 6.01 14.04 -7.38
C GLU A 195 6.23 12.52 -7.35
N VAL A 196 5.27 11.74 -6.86
CA VAL A 196 5.31 10.27 -6.94
C VAL A 196 5.33 9.81 -8.40
N MET A 197 4.47 10.38 -9.25
CA MET A 197 4.45 10.06 -10.69
C MET A 197 5.77 10.43 -11.39
N LYS A 198 6.35 11.60 -11.10
CA LYS A 198 7.66 12.02 -11.66
C LYS A 198 8.78 11.07 -11.23
N TYR A 199 8.81 10.71 -9.95
CA TYR A 199 9.81 9.79 -9.41
C TYR A 199 9.73 8.44 -10.11
N MET A 200 8.55 7.84 -10.16
CA MET A 200 8.34 6.52 -10.76
C MET A 200 8.58 6.53 -12.28
N ALA A 201 8.14 7.56 -12.99
CA ALA A 201 8.44 7.71 -14.41
C ALA A 201 9.96 7.84 -14.68
N GLY A 202 10.67 8.63 -13.84
CA GLY A 202 12.13 8.73 -13.91
C GLY A 202 12.86 7.42 -13.60
N ALA A 203 12.24 6.54 -12.83
CA ALA A 203 12.74 5.20 -12.51
C ALA A 203 12.35 4.13 -13.56
N GLY A 204 11.65 4.50 -14.64
CA GLY A 204 11.25 3.59 -15.72
C GLY A 204 9.96 2.80 -15.44
N TYR A 205 8.99 3.44 -14.77
CA TYR A 205 7.68 2.86 -14.49
C TYR A 205 6.55 3.69 -15.09
N LYS A 206 5.49 3.02 -15.54
CA LYS A 206 4.26 3.64 -16.03
C LYS A 206 3.14 3.48 -15.02
N LEU A 207 2.38 4.54 -14.78
CA LEU A 207 1.12 4.44 -14.06
C LEU A 207 0.14 3.61 -14.90
N ILE A 208 -0.43 2.56 -14.31
CA ILE A 208 -1.37 1.66 -14.98
C ILE A 208 -2.74 1.61 -14.30
N ASP A 209 -2.83 2.01 -13.02
CA ASP A 209 -4.11 2.03 -12.30
C ASP A 209 -4.07 2.99 -11.10
N ILE A 210 -5.25 3.32 -10.59
CA ILE A 210 -5.47 4.02 -9.32
C ILE A 210 -6.34 3.10 -8.46
N THR A 211 -5.75 2.49 -7.46
CA THR A 211 -6.36 1.41 -6.69
C THR A 211 -7.18 1.89 -5.50
N SER A 212 -6.93 3.11 -5.03
CA SER A 212 -7.71 3.76 -3.98
C SER A 212 -7.88 5.25 -4.26
N LEU A 213 -9.04 5.78 -3.87
CA LEU A 213 -9.40 7.19 -3.98
C LEU A 213 -10.04 7.63 -2.65
N GLU A 214 -9.31 8.38 -1.85
CA GLU A 214 -9.81 8.86 -0.58
C GLU A 214 -10.26 10.32 -0.64
N ARG A 215 -11.47 10.57 -0.12
CA ARG A 215 -12.04 11.90 -0.07
C ARG A 215 -12.10 12.42 1.35
N SER A 216 -11.77 13.70 1.51
CA SER A 216 -11.91 14.39 2.79
C SER A 216 -13.36 14.26 3.31
N PRO A 217 -13.56 13.70 4.50
CA PRO A 217 -14.90 13.62 5.09
C PRO A 217 -15.52 15.00 5.36
N LYS A 218 -14.69 16.03 5.50
CA LYS A 218 -15.14 17.40 5.78
C LYS A 218 -15.59 18.14 4.52
N HIS A 219 -14.89 17.95 3.38
CA HIS A 219 -15.07 18.78 2.18
C HIS A 219 -15.46 17.97 0.93
N GLY A 220 -15.41 16.62 0.98
CA GLY A 220 -15.66 15.75 -0.17
C GLY A 220 -14.60 15.85 -1.27
N VAL A 221 -13.58 16.69 -1.10
CA VAL A 221 -12.48 16.82 -2.08
C VAL A 221 -11.61 15.57 -2.02
N LEU A 222 -11.21 15.07 -3.19
CA LEU A 222 -10.22 14.01 -3.29
C LEU A 222 -8.89 14.51 -2.73
N TRP A 223 -8.30 13.78 -1.79
CA TRP A 223 -7.08 14.23 -1.13
C TRP A 223 -5.93 13.22 -1.19
N LEU A 224 -6.21 11.92 -1.32
CA LEU A 224 -5.21 10.86 -1.35
C LEU A 224 -5.60 9.82 -2.39
N CYS A 225 -4.61 9.28 -3.09
CA CYS A 225 -4.75 8.16 -4.02
C CYS A 225 -3.66 7.12 -3.77
N GLU A 226 -3.98 5.83 -3.94
CA GLU A 226 -2.99 4.77 -4.13
C GLU A 226 -2.81 4.55 -5.63
N LEU A 227 -1.58 4.67 -6.11
CA LEU A 227 -1.18 4.63 -7.52
C LEU A 227 -0.43 3.34 -7.80
N ALA A 228 -0.83 2.59 -8.82
CA ALA A 228 -0.16 1.35 -9.24
C ALA A 228 0.69 1.59 -10.48
N PHE A 229 1.96 1.24 -10.39
CA PHE A 229 2.95 1.41 -11.44
C PHE A 229 3.49 0.07 -11.90
N LEU A 230 3.67 -0.07 -13.22
CA LEU A 230 4.26 -1.24 -13.85
C LEU A 230 5.57 -0.85 -14.54
N ARG A 231 6.60 -1.68 -14.35
CA ARG A 231 7.92 -1.48 -14.93
C ARG A 231 7.88 -1.44 -16.47
N GLU A 232 8.52 -0.46 -17.08
CA GLU A 232 8.74 -0.44 -18.51
C GLU A 232 9.56 -1.65 -18.95
N GLY A 233 9.15 -2.30 -20.04
CA GLY A 233 9.75 -3.54 -20.51
C GLY A 233 9.37 -4.79 -19.72
N SER A 234 8.44 -4.71 -18.73
CA SER A 234 7.82 -5.90 -18.18
C SER A 234 6.94 -6.59 -19.23
N PRO A 235 7.01 -7.93 -19.36
CA PRO A 235 6.12 -8.68 -20.27
C PRO A 235 4.62 -8.52 -19.94
N LEU A 236 4.32 -8.05 -18.73
CA LEU A 236 2.95 -7.78 -18.30
C LEU A 236 2.37 -6.55 -19.01
N LEU A 237 3.22 -5.56 -19.36
CA LEU A 237 2.78 -4.33 -20.00
C LEU A 237 2.20 -4.59 -21.41
N GLU A 238 2.74 -5.56 -22.13
CA GLU A 238 2.24 -5.96 -23.45
C GLU A 238 0.84 -6.58 -23.39
N LYS A 239 0.43 -7.07 -22.21
CA LYS A 239 -0.86 -7.72 -21.99
C LYS A 239 -1.91 -6.75 -21.40
N VAL A 240 -1.49 -5.54 -21.03
CA VAL A 240 -2.39 -4.47 -20.58
C VAL A 240 -2.77 -3.64 -21.80
N ASP A 241 -3.53 -4.22 -22.74
CA ASP A 241 -4.11 -3.49 -23.84
C ASP A 241 -5.58 -3.15 -23.53
N CYS A 242 -5.94 -1.88 -23.71
CA CYS A 242 -7.28 -1.37 -23.41
C CYS A 242 -8.23 -1.46 -24.61
N PHE A 243 -7.77 -1.89 -25.78
CA PHE A 243 -8.48 -1.70 -27.05
C PHE A 243 -8.74 -2.98 -27.85
N GLU A 244 -8.36 -4.16 -27.33
CA GLU A 244 -8.67 -5.47 -27.95
C GLU A 244 -9.63 -6.30 -27.11
#